data_203b350cbc83f8ccd8e17c4bc729c49b
#
_entry.id   203b350cbc83f8ccd8e17c4bc729c49b
#
_cell.length_a   1.000
_cell.length_b   1.000
_cell.length_c   1.000
_cell.angle_alpha   90.00
_cell.angle_beta   90.00
_cell.angle_gamma   90.00
#
_symmetry.space_group_name_H-M   'P 1'
#
loop_
_entity.id
_entity.type
_entity.pdbx_description
1 polymer ?
#
loop_
_entity_poly.entity_id
_entity_poly.type
_entity_poly.pdbx_seq_one_letter_code
_entity_poly.pdbx_strand_id
1 'polypeptide(L)'
;MAKLLKSKKSIIKKAEQLGIQYEAKYKACGPCTFMAIVDALRWGGLEIIPREIEERLFSGICLLTAGVAMTGQGTCGAVASSSIAIGLTLGIPEEGPLETPLRSACATVRDTILAKYRQEYGSILCKDVQRIFFGKAWDLTRDDMSREFLGITRGCTIMQTAKWTTEIILEEFEKGNVKLP
;
A
#
# COMPACT_ATOMS: atom_id res chain seq x y z
N MET A 1 -10.87 21.35 11.00
CA MET A 1 -11.02 20.17 10.12
C MET A 1 -10.06 20.30 8.95
N ALA A 2 -9.31 19.25 8.63
CA ALA A 2 -8.45 19.23 7.45
C ALA A 2 -9.30 19.40 6.18
N LYS A 3 -8.76 20.12 5.20
CA LYS A 3 -9.44 20.38 3.92
C LYS A 3 -8.54 19.95 2.79
N LEU A 4 -9.11 19.26 1.80
CA LEU A 4 -8.38 18.90 0.59
C LEU A 4 -7.96 20.17 -0.17
N LEU A 5 -6.67 20.26 -0.50
CA LEU A 5 -6.08 21.32 -1.32
C LEU A 5 -6.22 21.04 -2.82
N LYS A 6 -6.51 19.80 -3.19
CA LYS A 6 -6.67 19.31 -4.58
C LYS A 6 -7.92 18.46 -4.71
N SER A 7 -8.42 18.29 -5.93
CA SER A 7 -9.55 17.38 -6.18
C SER A 7 -9.15 15.92 -5.91
N LYS A 8 -10.09 15.11 -5.43
CA LYS A 8 -9.89 13.66 -5.25
C LYS A 8 -9.27 13.00 -6.47
N LYS A 9 -9.83 13.26 -7.65
CA LYS A 9 -9.34 12.72 -8.93
C LYS A 9 -7.86 13.07 -9.15
N SER A 10 -7.45 14.29 -8.81
CA SER A 10 -6.06 14.71 -8.95
C SER A 10 -5.14 13.99 -7.96
N ILE A 11 -5.58 13.79 -6.72
CA ILE A 11 -4.81 13.08 -5.69
C ILE A 11 -4.64 11.61 -6.07
N ILE A 12 -5.70 10.94 -6.51
CA ILE A 12 -5.68 9.56 -6.97
C ILE A 12 -4.71 9.39 -8.16
N LYS A 13 -4.78 10.30 -9.14
CA LYS A 13 -3.86 10.30 -10.29
C LYS A 13 -2.41 10.54 -9.86
N LYS A 14 -2.20 11.39 -8.86
CA LYS A 14 -0.86 11.64 -8.29
C LYS A 14 -0.28 10.38 -7.65
N ALA A 15 -1.07 9.61 -6.89
CA ALA A 15 -0.65 8.33 -6.30
C ALA A 15 -0.24 7.32 -7.37
N GLU A 16 -1.02 7.20 -8.44
CA GLU A 16 -0.70 6.36 -9.60
C GLU A 16 0.66 6.74 -10.22
N GLN A 17 0.88 8.02 -10.48
CA GLN A 17 2.14 8.54 -11.04
C GLN A 17 3.34 8.31 -10.12
N LEU A 18 3.17 8.56 -8.82
CA LEU A 18 4.22 8.33 -7.83
C LEU A 18 4.55 6.84 -7.69
N GLY A 19 3.54 5.94 -7.79
CA GLY A 19 3.76 4.50 -7.80
C GLY A 19 4.74 4.08 -8.91
N ILE A 20 4.55 4.59 -10.14
CA ILE A 20 5.45 4.34 -11.28
C ILE A 20 6.86 4.89 -11.00
N GLN A 21 6.95 6.13 -10.50
CA GLN A 21 8.23 6.79 -10.23
C GLN A 21 9.04 6.08 -9.15
N TYR A 22 8.37 5.67 -8.06
CA TYR A 22 9.03 5.00 -6.95
C TYR A 22 9.40 3.55 -7.27
N GLU A 23 8.60 2.86 -8.07
CA GLU A 23 8.98 1.54 -8.58
C GLU A 23 10.28 1.61 -9.39
N ALA A 24 10.40 2.58 -10.29
CA ALA A 24 11.61 2.79 -11.07
C ALA A 24 12.84 3.09 -10.19
N LYS A 25 12.63 3.81 -9.08
CA LYS A 25 13.70 4.24 -8.18
C LYS A 25 14.11 3.18 -7.15
N TYR A 26 13.14 2.59 -6.46
CA TYR A 26 13.39 1.75 -5.28
C TYR A 26 13.21 0.25 -5.53
N LYS A 27 12.45 -0.13 -6.57
CA LYS A 27 12.21 -1.53 -6.98
C LYS A 27 11.74 -2.46 -5.85
N ALA A 28 10.94 -1.93 -4.92
CA ALA A 28 10.47 -2.64 -3.74
C ALA A 28 8.98 -2.35 -3.52
N CYS A 29 8.10 -3.35 -3.68
CA CYS A 29 6.65 -3.15 -3.72
C CYS A 29 6.08 -2.53 -2.44
N GLY A 30 6.58 -2.94 -1.26
CA GLY A 30 6.11 -2.41 0.01
C GLY A 30 6.32 -0.89 0.15
N PRO A 31 7.57 -0.42 0.22
CA PRO A 31 7.86 0.99 0.43
C PRO A 31 7.42 1.87 -0.74
N CYS A 32 7.50 1.40 -1.99
CA CYS A 32 7.04 2.19 -3.15
C CYS A 32 5.54 2.49 -3.06
N THR A 33 4.73 1.48 -2.72
CA THR A 33 3.28 1.66 -2.56
C THR A 33 2.97 2.60 -1.40
N PHE A 34 3.60 2.38 -0.24
CA PHE A 34 3.38 3.21 0.94
C PHE A 34 3.70 4.68 0.69
N MET A 35 4.89 4.96 0.17
CA MET A 35 5.33 6.34 -0.11
C MET A 35 4.48 7.01 -1.19
N ALA A 36 4.06 6.27 -2.21
CA ALA A 36 3.17 6.82 -3.23
C ALA A 36 1.83 7.29 -2.65
N ILE A 37 1.28 6.53 -1.70
CA ILE A 37 0.04 6.89 -0.99
C ILE A 37 0.28 8.12 -0.11
N VAL A 38 1.29 8.05 0.77
CA VAL A 38 1.61 9.13 1.73
C VAL A 38 1.86 10.46 1.02
N ASP A 39 2.72 10.46 0.02
CA ASP A 39 3.09 11.68 -0.69
C ASP A 39 1.96 12.25 -1.56
N ALA A 40 1.11 11.38 -2.12
CA ALA A 40 -0.06 11.84 -2.86
C ALA A 40 -1.09 12.50 -1.93
N LEU A 41 -1.36 11.88 -0.78
CA LEU A 41 -2.28 12.42 0.23
C LEU A 41 -1.74 13.74 0.81
N ARG A 42 -0.45 13.80 1.15
CA ARG A 42 0.22 15.02 1.63
C ARG A 42 0.14 16.14 0.60
N TRP A 43 0.42 15.85 -0.67
CA TRP A 43 0.24 16.80 -1.77
C TRP A 43 -1.20 17.30 -1.88
N GLY A 44 -2.16 16.43 -1.54
CA GLY A 44 -3.60 16.72 -1.50
C GLY A 44 -4.05 17.48 -0.25
N GLY A 45 -3.17 17.70 0.74
CA GLY A 45 -3.47 18.38 2.00
C GLY A 45 -3.83 17.46 3.16
N LEU A 46 -3.64 16.13 3.00
CA LEU A 46 -3.83 15.16 4.08
C LEU A 46 -2.48 14.56 4.49
N GLU A 47 -1.96 14.97 5.61
CA GLU A 47 -0.76 14.39 6.21
C GLU A 47 -1.15 13.28 7.18
N ILE A 48 -1.08 12.04 6.72
CA ILE A 48 -1.51 10.86 7.50
C ILE A 48 -0.44 10.33 8.45
N ILE A 49 0.79 10.77 8.29
CA ILE A 49 1.91 10.48 9.19
C ILE A 49 2.78 11.72 9.38
N PRO A 50 3.29 11.97 10.61
CA PRO A 50 4.32 12.97 10.84
C PRO A 50 5.62 12.62 10.10
N ARG A 51 6.35 13.63 9.63
CA ARG A 51 7.60 13.42 8.91
C ARG A 51 8.68 12.75 9.76
N GLU A 52 8.66 13.01 11.04
CA GLU A 52 9.63 12.51 12.01
C GLU A 52 9.65 10.98 12.13
N ILE A 53 8.53 10.32 11.86
CA ILE A 53 8.42 8.85 11.92
C ILE A 53 8.48 8.20 10.54
N GLU A 54 8.45 8.99 9.45
CA GLU A 54 8.35 8.50 8.08
C GLU A 54 9.52 7.58 7.71
N GLU A 55 10.75 7.95 8.05
CA GLU A 55 11.94 7.15 7.76
C GLU A 55 11.93 5.80 8.48
N ARG A 56 11.47 5.78 9.74
CA ARG A 56 11.35 4.54 10.51
C ARG A 56 10.27 3.63 9.94
N LEU A 57 9.12 4.19 9.56
CA LEU A 57 8.06 3.43 8.91
C LEU A 57 8.51 2.89 7.55
N PHE A 58 9.20 3.70 6.74
CA PHE A 58 9.79 3.26 5.48
C PHE A 58 10.70 2.06 5.68
N SER A 59 11.63 2.13 6.65
CA SER A 59 12.55 1.03 6.96
C SER A 59 11.82 -0.25 7.36
N GLY A 60 10.81 -0.18 8.22
CA GLY A 60 10.02 -1.33 8.64
C GLY A 60 9.23 -1.93 7.46
N ILE A 61 8.66 -1.09 6.63
CA ILE A 61 7.86 -1.50 5.47
C ILE A 61 8.72 -2.16 4.37
N CYS A 62 10.01 -1.82 4.27
CA CYS A 62 10.93 -2.49 3.34
C CYS A 62 10.94 -4.00 3.51
N LEU A 63 10.81 -4.52 4.73
CA LEU A 63 10.81 -5.95 5.00
C LEU A 63 9.53 -6.67 4.57
N LEU A 64 8.47 -5.94 4.23
CA LEU A 64 7.24 -6.51 3.67
C LEU A 64 7.37 -6.81 2.16
N THR A 65 8.48 -6.43 1.55
CA THR A 65 8.72 -6.61 0.10
C THR A 65 8.72 -8.09 -0.28
N ALA A 66 8.09 -8.34 -1.43
CA ALA A 66 8.07 -9.65 -2.09
C ALA A 66 7.56 -10.81 -1.20
N GLY A 67 6.45 -10.58 -0.50
CA GLY A 67 5.82 -11.61 0.33
C GLY A 67 6.52 -11.83 1.66
N VAL A 68 6.96 -10.74 2.27
CA VAL A 68 7.75 -10.65 3.50
C VAL A 68 9.15 -11.23 3.33
N ALA A 69 10.16 -10.39 3.50
CA ALA A 69 11.57 -10.75 3.39
C ALA A 69 11.93 -11.53 2.10
N MET A 70 11.30 -11.18 0.98
CA MET A 70 11.53 -11.76 -0.35
C MET A 70 11.17 -13.25 -0.50
N THR A 71 10.45 -13.83 0.46
CA THR A 71 10.11 -15.27 0.45
C THR A 71 9.07 -15.67 -0.60
N GLY A 72 8.31 -14.73 -1.13
CA GLY A 72 7.16 -15.01 -2.00
C GLY A 72 5.96 -15.66 -1.29
N GLN A 73 6.12 -16.11 -0.03
CA GLN A 73 5.11 -16.93 0.67
C GLN A 73 4.07 -16.10 1.42
N GLY A 74 4.40 -14.87 1.78
CA GLY A 74 3.51 -13.97 2.50
C GLY A 74 2.64 -13.11 1.57
N THR A 75 1.90 -12.21 2.20
CA THR A 75 1.07 -11.20 1.51
C THR A 75 1.91 -10.34 0.56
N CYS A 76 1.35 -9.98 -0.58
CA CYS A 76 1.96 -9.00 -1.49
C CYS A 76 2.32 -7.73 -0.73
N GLY A 77 3.56 -7.25 -0.87
CA GLY A 77 4.05 -6.09 -0.12
C GLY A 77 3.23 -4.81 -0.39
N ALA A 78 2.67 -4.66 -1.57
CA ALA A 78 1.79 -3.55 -1.89
C ALA A 78 0.48 -3.60 -1.07
N VAL A 79 -0.12 -4.79 -0.91
CA VAL A 79 -1.32 -4.99 -0.06
C VAL A 79 -1.01 -4.74 1.41
N ALA A 80 0.10 -5.30 1.91
CA ALA A 80 0.51 -5.12 3.30
C ALA A 80 0.72 -3.64 3.63
N SER A 81 1.39 -2.90 2.75
CA SER A 81 1.63 -1.46 2.89
C SER A 81 0.34 -0.62 2.81
N SER A 82 -0.61 -1.04 1.97
CA SER A 82 -1.94 -0.43 1.91
C SER A 82 -2.70 -0.60 3.22
N SER A 83 -2.64 -1.80 3.80
CA SER A 83 -3.27 -2.07 5.09
C SER A 83 -2.69 -1.19 6.20
N ILE A 84 -1.37 -0.97 6.20
CA ILE A 84 -0.71 -0.05 7.13
C ILE A 84 -1.19 1.38 6.90
N ALA A 85 -1.20 1.88 5.66
CA ALA A 85 -1.64 3.23 5.35
C ALA A 85 -3.10 3.49 5.76
N ILE A 86 -4.01 2.53 5.49
CA ILE A 86 -5.40 2.61 5.94
C ILE A 86 -5.48 2.61 7.48
N GLY A 87 -4.75 1.73 8.15
CA GLY A 87 -4.73 1.64 9.61
C GLY A 87 -4.25 2.92 10.28
N LEU A 88 -3.16 3.52 9.76
CA LEU A 88 -2.66 4.82 10.22
C LEU A 88 -3.71 5.94 10.05
N THR A 89 -4.44 5.90 8.94
CA THR A 89 -5.47 6.89 8.63
C THR A 89 -6.70 6.75 9.53
N LEU A 90 -7.11 5.53 9.86
CA LEU A 90 -8.25 5.27 10.73
C LEU A 90 -7.93 5.51 12.22
N GLY A 91 -6.65 5.50 12.58
CA GLY A 91 -6.16 5.84 13.92
C GLY A 91 -6.71 4.89 14.97
N ILE A 92 -6.30 3.61 14.95
CA ILE A 92 -6.65 2.63 15.99
C ILE A 92 -5.97 3.08 17.30
N PRO A 93 -6.72 3.28 18.38
CA PRO A 93 -6.12 3.75 19.63
C PRO A 93 -5.22 2.69 20.26
N GLU A 94 -4.10 3.12 20.82
CA GLU A 94 -3.19 2.26 21.59
C GLU A 94 -3.80 1.88 22.96
N GLU A 95 -4.53 2.82 23.56
CA GLU A 95 -5.15 2.63 24.86
C GLU A 95 -6.63 2.26 24.76
N GLY A 96 -7.07 1.38 25.66
CA GLY A 96 -8.47 0.96 25.78
C GLY A 96 -8.79 -0.36 25.05
N PRO A 97 -10.07 -0.76 25.01
CA PRO A 97 -10.49 -2.00 24.37
C PRO A 97 -10.35 -1.90 22.85
N LEU A 98 -9.45 -2.71 22.28
CA LEU A 98 -9.16 -2.73 20.85
C LEU A 98 -10.25 -3.40 20.00
N GLU A 99 -11.14 -4.21 20.61
CA GLU A 99 -12.03 -5.09 19.85
C GLU A 99 -12.86 -4.37 18.81
N THR A 100 -13.57 -3.31 19.18
CA THR A 100 -14.45 -2.59 18.24
C THR A 100 -13.68 -1.78 17.18
N PRO A 101 -12.71 -0.91 17.56
CA PRO A 101 -11.97 -0.15 16.55
C PRO A 101 -11.12 -1.07 15.65
N LEU A 102 -10.54 -2.15 16.17
CA LEU A 102 -9.80 -3.11 15.38
C LEU A 102 -10.70 -3.85 14.39
N ARG A 103 -11.86 -4.34 14.83
CA ARG A 103 -12.83 -5.02 13.94
C ARG A 103 -13.30 -4.12 12.81
N SER A 104 -13.57 -2.85 13.09
CA SER A 104 -13.98 -1.86 12.09
C SER A 104 -12.85 -1.60 11.06
N ALA A 105 -11.63 -1.36 11.52
CA ALA A 105 -10.49 -1.15 10.64
C ALA A 105 -10.19 -2.40 9.79
N CYS A 106 -10.24 -3.60 10.39
CA CYS A 106 -10.08 -4.86 9.66
C CYS A 106 -11.18 -5.07 8.63
N ALA A 107 -12.44 -4.69 8.93
CA ALA A 107 -13.52 -4.75 7.96
C ALA A 107 -13.25 -3.81 6.78
N THR A 108 -12.83 -2.57 7.02
CA THR A 108 -12.46 -1.63 5.97
C THR A 108 -11.38 -2.22 5.05
N VAL A 109 -10.28 -2.74 5.60
CA VAL A 109 -9.21 -3.36 4.81
C VAL A 109 -9.71 -4.57 4.03
N ARG A 110 -10.44 -5.49 4.70
CA ARG A 110 -10.95 -6.74 4.10
C ARG A 110 -11.89 -6.47 2.94
N ASP A 111 -12.85 -5.56 3.15
CA ASP A 111 -13.97 -5.34 2.23
C ASP A 111 -13.63 -4.34 1.12
N THR A 112 -12.46 -3.70 1.19
CA THR A 112 -11.95 -2.79 0.18
C THR A 112 -10.72 -3.36 -0.52
N ILE A 113 -9.50 -3.08 -0.03
CA ILE A 113 -8.27 -3.42 -0.75
C ILE A 113 -8.07 -4.92 -0.95
N LEU A 114 -8.40 -5.76 0.06
CA LEU A 114 -8.27 -7.20 -0.09
C LEU A 114 -9.31 -7.77 -1.06
N ALA A 115 -10.53 -7.22 -1.06
CA ALA A 115 -11.56 -7.60 -2.02
C ALA A 115 -11.16 -7.26 -3.45
N LYS A 116 -10.63 -6.04 -3.71
CA LYS A 116 -10.10 -5.62 -5.01
C LYS A 116 -8.97 -6.56 -5.49
N TYR A 117 -8.05 -6.94 -4.60
CA TYR A 117 -6.96 -7.87 -4.94
C TYR A 117 -7.46 -9.27 -5.29
N ARG A 118 -8.41 -9.81 -4.53
CA ARG A 118 -9.01 -11.11 -4.86
C ARG A 118 -9.76 -11.09 -6.17
N GLN A 119 -10.45 -10.01 -6.46
CA GLN A 119 -11.15 -9.83 -7.74
C GLN A 119 -10.18 -9.77 -8.93
N GLU A 120 -9.08 -9.02 -8.79
CA GLU A 120 -8.14 -8.77 -9.89
C GLU A 120 -7.12 -9.90 -10.05
N TYR A 121 -6.59 -10.43 -8.93
CA TYR A 121 -5.47 -11.38 -8.92
C TYR A 121 -5.81 -12.74 -8.31
N GLY A 122 -7.05 -12.98 -7.93
CA GLY A 122 -7.50 -14.23 -7.29
C GLY A 122 -6.92 -14.48 -5.89
N SER A 123 -5.92 -13.74 -5.46
CA SER A 123 -5.18 -13.94 -4.21
C SER A 123 -4.53 -12.65 -3.73
N ILE A 124 -4.14 -12.65 -2.45
CA ILE A 124 -3.30 -11.59 -1.86
C ILE A 124 -1.85 -12.07 -1.64
N LEU A 125 -1.56 -13.34 -1.88
CA LEU A 125 -0.23 -13.91 -1.70
C LEU A 125 0.70 -13.50 -2.85
N CYS A 126 1.93 -13.11 -2.52
CA CYS A 126 2.88 -12.58 -3.48
C CYS A 126 3.12 -13.53 -4.67
N LYS A 127 3.36 -14.82 -4.39
CA LYS A 127 3.58 -15.81 -5.44
C LYS A 127 2.40 -16.00 -6.39
N ASP A 128 1.17 -15.88 -5.88
CA ASP A 128 -0.02 -16.06 -6.71
C ASP A 128 -0.26 -14.82 -7.57
N VAL A 129 -0.09 -13.63 -7.00
CA VAL A 129 -0.12 -12.36 -7.75
C VAL A 129 0.94 -12.36 -8.86
N GLN A 130 2.16 -12.85 -8.59
CA GLN A 130 3.19 -12.98 -9.61
C GLN A 130 2.75 -13.93 -10.75
N ARG A 131 2.16 -15.08 -10.42
CA ARG A 131 1.67 -16.05 -11.43
C ARG A 131 0.60 -15.46 -12.34
N ILE A 132 -0.35 -14.71 -11.77
CA ILE A 132 -1.39 -14.05 -12.56
C ILE A 132 -0.79 -12.95 -13.44
N PHE A 133 0.12 -12.15 -12.90
CA PHE A 133 0.67 -10.99 -13.61
C PHE A 133 1.71 -11.37 -14.67
N PHE A 134 2.55 -12.37 -14.40
CA PHE A 134 3.70 -12.72 -15.22
C PHE A 134 3.67 -14.16 -15.74
N GLY A 135 2.66 -14.96 -15.42
CA GLY A 135 2.56 -16.37 -15.80
C GLY A 135 3.43 -17.32 -14.95
N LYS A 136 4.31 -16.79 -14.10
CA LYS A 136 5.15 -17.57 -13.18
C LYS A 136 5.44 -16.82 -11.89
N ALA A 137 5.94 -17.52 -10.89
CA ALA A 137 6.49 -16.92 -9.67
C ALA A 137 7.98 -17.23 -9.56
N TRP A 138 8.72 -16.30 -8.96
CA TRP A 138 10.17 -16.42 -8.74
C TRP A 138 10.46 -16.68 -7.27
N ASP A 139 11.49 -17.46 -7.02
CA ASP A 139 12.12 -17.52 -5.71
C ASP A 139 13.10 -16.33 -5.59
N LEU A 140 12.63 -15.27 -4.98
CA LEU A 140 13.38 -14.01 -4.88
C LEU A 140 14.51 -14.04 -3.83
N THR A 141 14.66 -15.16 -3.12
CA THR A 141 15.85 -15.41 -2.27
C THR A 141 17.06 -15.81 -3.10
N ARG A 142 16.87 -16.20 -4.36
CA ARG A 142 17.91 -16.54 -5.31
C ARG A 142 18.29 -15.33 -6.16
N ASP A 143 19.57 -15.02 -6.23
CA ASP A 143 20.10 -13.85 -6.96
C ASP A 143 19.77 -13.87 -8.46
N ASP A 144 19.82 -15.04 -9.10
CA ASP A 144 19.51 -15.19 -10.52
C ASP A 144 18.02 -14.89 -10.81
N MET A 145 17.13 -15.47 -10.01
CA MET A 145 15.69 -15.26 -10.12
C MET A 145 15.28 -13.83 -9.72
N SER A 146 15.92 -13.27 -8.71
CA SER A 146 15.69 -11.89 -8.29
C SER A 146 16.08 -10.90 -9.39
N ARG A 147 17.24 -11.09 -10.05
CA ARG A 147 17.65 -10.25 -11.18
C ARG A 147 16.70 -10.37 -12.38
N GLU A 148 16.25 -11.59 -12.72
CA GLU A 148 15.25 -11.78 -13.78
C GLU A 148 13.98 -11.02 -13.47
N PHE A 149 13.42 -11.20 -12.27
CA PHE A 149 12.20 -10.52 -11.83
C PHE A 149 12.33 -9.00 -11.90
N LEU A 150 13.40 -8.43 -11.34
CA LEU A 150 13.64 -6.98 -11.35
C LEU A 150 13.83 -6.41 -12.76
N GLY A 151 14.23 -7.22 -13.71
CA GLY A 151 14.37 -6.83 -15.11
C GLY A 151 13.03 -6.64 -15.83
N ILE A 152 11.98 -7.32 -15.38
CA ILE A 152 10.66 -7.32 -16.04
C ILE A 152 9.57 -6.57 -15.26
N THR A 153 9.80 -6.24 -13.97
CA THR A 153 8.81 -5.58 -13.10
C THR A 153 8.64 -4.11 -13.44
N ARG A 154 8.09 -3.81 -14.61
CA ARG A 154 7.60 -2.46 -14.90
C ARG A 154 6.08 -2.45 -14.86
N GLY A 155 5.50 -1.64 -13.98
CA GLY A 155 4.05 -1.52 -13.86
C GLY A 155 3.39 -2.70 -13.15
N CYS A 156 4.09 -3.33 -12.23
CA CYS A 156 3.54 -4.33 -11.31
C CYS A 156 2.35 -3.77 -10.51
N THR A 157 1.98 -4.39 -9.43
CA THR A 157 0.81 -4.02 -8.62
C THR A 157 0.91 -2.66 -7.94
N ILE A 158 2.10 -2.05 -7.84
CA ILE A 158 2.40 -0.84 -7.05
C ILE A 158 1.52 0.34 -7.45
N MET A 159 1.55 0.70 -8.72
CA MET A 159 0.79 1.82 -9.29
C MET A 159 -0.71 1.68 -9.00
N GLN A 160 -1.27 0.54 -9.36
CA GLN A 160 -2.70 0.28 -9.20
C GLN A 160 -3.12 0.21 -7.73
N THR A 161 -2.27 -0.38 -6.89
CA THR A 161 -2.52 -0.49 -5.45
C THR A 161 -2.47 0.88 -4.76
N ALA A 162 -1.49 1.72 -5.10
CA ALA A 162 -1.41 3.08 -4.58
C ALA A 162 -2.65 3.90 -4.97
N LYS A 163 -3.11 3.77 -6.21
CA LYS A 163 -4.35 4.38 -6.70
C LYS A 163 -5.56 3.95 -5.88
N TRP A 164 -5.81 2.64 -5.77
CA TRP A 164 -6.95 2.09 -5.03
C TRP A 164 -6.93 2.49 -3.55
N THR A 165 -5.76 2.41 -2.91
CA THR A 165 -5.65 2.73 -1.48
C THR A 165 -5.88 4.21 -1.23
N THR A 166 -5.36 5.08 -2.09
CA THR A 166 -5.61 6.52 -2.00
C THR A 166 -7.09 6.83 -2.18
N GLU A 167 -7.78 6.17 -3.10
CA GLU A 167 -9.23 6.30 -3.29
C GLU A 167 -9.99 5.91 -2.02
N ILE A 168 -9.68 4.74 -1.44
CA ILE A 168 -10.28 4.24 -0.20
C ILE A 168 -10.09 5.25 0.94
N ILE A 169 -8.88 5.76 1.14
CA ILE A 169 -8.59 6.73 2.22
C ILE A 169 -9.37 8.04 2.00
N LEU A 170 -9.49 8.50 0.78
CA LEU A 170 -10.27 9.70 0.47
C LEU A 170 -11.78 9.50 0.67
N GLU A 171 -12.29 8.29 0.43
CA GLU A 171 -13.67 7.93 0.78
C GLU A 171 -13.90 7.91 2.28
N GLU A 172 -12.96 7.33 3.05
CA GLU A 172 -13.02 7.34 4.52
C GLU A 172 -12.91 8.78 5.07
N PHE A 173 -12.13 9.64 4.42
CA PHE A 173 -12.06 11.07 4.76
C PHE A 173 -13.42 11.79 4.57
N GLU A 174 -14.12 11.54 3.47
CA GLU A 174 -15.46 12.10 3.21
C GLU A 174 -16.51 11.60 4.23
N LYS A 175 -16.37 10.35 4.71
CA LYS A 175 -17.22 9.81 5.77
C LYS A 175 -16.89 10.35 7.16
N GLY A 176 -15.80 11.11 7.31
CA GLY A 176 -15.35 11.65 8.60
C GLY A 176 -14.61 10.63 9.49
N ASN A 177 -14.18 9.51 8.92
CA ASN A 177 -13.52 8.41 9.65
C ASN A 177 -12.00 8.60 9.79
N VAL A 178 -11.43 9.59 9.09
CA VAL A 178 -9.98 9.82 9.10
C VAL A 178 -9.56 10.59 10.34
N LYS A 179 -8.59 10.06 11.05
CA LYS A 179 -7.89 10.70 12.16
C LYS A 179 -6.49 11.08 11.69
N LEU A 180 -6.20 12.37 11.72
CA LEU A 180 -4.87 12.89 11.40
C LEU A 180 -4.06 13.07 12.70
N PRO A 181 -2.71 12.93 12.63
CA PRO A 181 -1.82 13.15 13.76
C PRO A 181 -1.94 14.56 14.35
#